data_21e216b6ee3d16f03db9f1a508d82b7c
#
_entry.id   21e216b6ee3d16f03db9f1a508d82b7c
#
_cell.length_a   1.000
_cell.length_b   1.000
_cell.length_c   1.000
_cell.angle_alpha   90.00
_cell.angle_beta   90.00
_cell.angle_gamma   90.00
#
_symmetry.space_group_name_H-M   'P 1'
#
loop_
_entity.id
_entity.type
_entity.pdbx_description
1 polymer ?
#
loop_
_entity_poly.entity_id
_entity_poly.type
_entity_poly.pdbx_seq_one_letter_code
_entity_poly.pdbx_strand_id
1 'polypeptide(L)'
;PIEVLSADHVMAIHTSALRVLAEIGMAVLEPQARALFAQAGAEVKGETVRLDADLVGSLLASVPRSFGLEARNPARNLHFGGADCVFASVGGPAYVMDNDGGRRNGTFAEMQDYLKLVQSLNVIHQAGGNPFEPMDLPADTRYLDCFHAQIRLLDKNWQTETLGRQRTLDGIEMAAISLGTTPEGLQGRPCLLGIINTNSPLQLDIPMAEGLIAMAEYGQVVVITPFTLAGAMSPVTLAGALVMQHAEAMAGIALTQIVRKGVPVMYGGFTSNVDMRSGAPAFGTPEYTKAAQASGQLARLIGVPFRSSNVNAANEV
;
A
#
# COMPACT_ATOMS: atom_id res chain seq x y z
N PRO A 1 3.82 -13.14 -17.45
CA PRO A 1 2.69 -12.71 -16.60
C PRO A 1 1.42 -13.46 -16.99
N ILE A 2 0.60 -13.78 -15.99
CA ILE A 2 -0.72 -14.41 -16.24
C ILE A 2 -1.70 -13.28 -16.61
N GLU A 3 -2.49 -13.50 -17.68
CA GLU A 3 -3.53 -12.59 -18.15
C GLU A 3 -4.89 -13.27 -17.99
N VAL A 4 -5.75 -12.71 -17.12
CA VAL A 4 -7.09 -13.22 -16.84
C VAL A 4 -8.18 -12.41 -17.52
N LEU A 5 -7.84 -11.23 -18.00
CA LEU A 5 -8.70 -10.33 -18.77
C LEU A 5 -8.08 -10.06 -20.14
N SER A 6 -8.91 -9.90 -21.17
CA SER A 6 -8.45 -9.41 -22.46
C SER A 6 -8.01 -7.94 -22.38
N ALA A 7 -7.20 -7.49 -23.34
CA ALA A 7 -6.80 -6.09 -23.43
C ALA A 7 -7.99 -5.12 -23.47
N ASP A 8 -9.06 -5.48 -24.20
CA ASP A 8 -10.29 -4.66 -24.27
C ASP A 8 -10.98 -4.55 -22.91
N HIS A 9 -11.04 -5.64 -22.13
CA HIS A 9 -11.61 -5.62 -20.77
C HIS A 9 -10.78 -4.78 -19.83
N VAL A 10 -9.45 -4.89 -19.88
CA VAL A 10 -8.55 -4.06 -19.07
C VAL A 10 -8.74 -2.58 -19.42
N MET A 11 -8.80 -2.25 -20.70
CA MET A 11 -9.02 -0.88 -21.17
C MET A 11 -10.41 -0.36 -20.77
N ALA A 12 -11.46 -1.19 -20.83
CA ALA A 12 -12.81 -0.81 -20.42
C ALA A 12 -12.87 -0.47 -18.91
N ILE A 13 -12.18 -1.25 -18.06
CA ILE A 13 -12.04 -0.96 -16.62
C ILE A 13 -11.31 0.37 -16.42
N HIS A 14 -10.19 0.57 -17.10
CA HIS A 14 -9.39 1.80 -17.00
C HIS A 14 -10.19 3.04 -17.41
N THR A 15 -10.84 3.01 -18.57
CA THR A 15 -11.67 4.11 -19.06
C THR A 15 -12.83 4.41 -18.11
N SER A 16 -13.47 3.36 -17.57
CA SER A 16 -14.54 3.54 -16.59
C SER A 16 -14.05 4.16 -15.29
N ALA A 17 -12.84 3.78 -14.82
CA ALA A 17 -12.23 4.36 -13.63
C ALA A 17 -11.87 5.85 -13.83
N LEU A 18 -11.38 6.24 -14.99
CA LEU A 18 -11.15 7.66 -15.34
C LEU A 18 -12.46 8.45 -15.35
N ARG A 19 -13.55 7.86 -15.87
CA ARG A 19 -14.87 8.49 -15.82
C ARG A 19 -15.38 8.65 -14.38
N VAL A 20 -15.17 7.65 -13.53
CA VAL A 20 -15.51 7.75 -12.09
C VAL A 20 -14.79 8.92 -11.45
N LEU A 21 -13.49 9.09 -11.71
CA LEU A 21 -12.71 10.23 -11.17
C LEU A 21 -13.17 11.58 -11.72
N ALA A 22 -13.57 11.65 -12.99
CA ALA A 22 -14.01 12.90 -13.62
C ALA A 22 -15.47 13.28 -13.27
N GLU A 23 -16.38 12.31 -13.27
CA GLU A 23 -17.83 12.56 -13.14
C GLU A 23 -18.27 12.53 -11.66
N ILE A 24 -17.75 11.60 -10.86
CA ILE A 24 -18.10 11.42 -9.45
C ILE A 24 -17.03 12.08 -8.56
N GLY A 25 -15.76 11.73 -8.78
CA GLY A 25 -14.63 12.17 -7.97
C GLY A 25 -14.41 11.27 -6.75
N MET A 26 -13.57 11.77 -5.84
CA MET A 26 -13.19 11.11 -4.60
C MET A 26 -13.33 12.08 -3.42
N ALA A 27 -13.84 11.62 -2.30
CA ALA A 27 -13.85 12.40 -1.06
C ALA A 27 -12.44 12.38 -0.46
N VAL A 28 -11.81 13.54 -0.37
CA VAL A 28 -10.48 13.72 0.22
C VAL A 28 -10.65 14.55 1.48
N LEU A 29 -10.51 13.91 2.64
CA LEU A 29 -10.84 14.56 3.93
C LEU A 29 -9.71 15.47 4.42
N GLU A 30 -8.48 15.25 3.97
CA GLU A 30 -7.31 16.01 4.39
C GLU A 30 -7.22 17.36 3.63
N PRO A 31 -7.22 18.54 4.33
CA PRO A 31 -7.23 19.85 3.67
C PRO A 31 -6.01 20.15 2.80
N GLN A 32 -4.80 19.73 3.22
CA GLN A 32 -3.58 19.95 2.45
C GLN A 32 -3.63 19.15 1.13
N ALA A 33 -4.13 17.93 1.16
CA ALA A 33 -4.30 17.10 -0.04
C ALA A 33 -5.26 17.76 -1.03
N ARG A 34 -6.39 18.32 -0.55
CA ARG A 34 -7.32 19.07 -1.42
C ARG A 34 -6.67 20.30 -2.04
N ALA A 35 -5.90 21.05 -1.25
CA ALA A 35 -5.17 22.22 -1.75
C ALA A 35 -4.15 21.82 -2.83
N LEU A 36 -3.42 20.73 -2.65
CA LEU A 36 -2.47 20.19 -3.62
C LEU A 36 -3.18 19.77 -4.92
N PHE A 37 -4.31 19.07 -4.83
CA PHE A 37 -5.11 18.71 -6.00
C PHE A 37 -5.62 19.95 -6.76
N ALA A 38 -6.13 20.97 -6.04
CA ALA A 38 -6.59 22.22 -6.64
C ALA A 38 -5.46 22.96 -7.36
N GLN A 39 -4.27 23.05 -6.75
CA GLN A 39 -3.09 23.65 -7.37
C GLN A 39 -2.63 22.91 -8.64
N ALA A 40 -2.83 21.60 -8.68
CA ALA A 40 -2.52 20.77 -9.85
C ALA A 40 -3.57 20.87 -10.97
N GLY A 41 -4.69 21.56 -10.75
CA GLY A 41 -5.74 21.79 -11.74
C GLY A 41 -6.97 20.88 -11.59
N ALA A 42 -7.08 20.11 -10.50
CA ALA A 42 -8.28 19.33 -10.23
C ALA A 42 -9.46 20.23 -9.81
N GLU A 43 -10.68 19.83 -10.11
CA GLU A 43 -11.89 20.46 -9.59
C GLU A 43 -12.10 20.04 -8.13
N VAL A 44 -12.12 21.01 -7.21
CA VAL A 44 -12.35 20.75 -5.78
C VAL A 44 -13.62 21.48 -5.32
N LYS A 45 -14.60 20.73 -4.82
CA LYS A 45 -15.84 21.25 -4.24
C LYS A 45 -16.08 20.64 -2.87
N GLY A 46 -15.88 21.39 -1.81
CA GLY A 46 -15.91 20.87 -0.44
C GLY A 46 -14.82 19.82 -0.25
N GLU A 47 -15.22 18.60 0.06
CA GLU A 47 -14.30 17.44 0.18
C GLU A 47 -14.15 16.64 -1.11
N THR A 48 -14.99 16.91 -2.10
CA THR A 48 -14.96 16.17 -3.38
C THR A 48 -13.89 16.74 -4.30
N VAL A 49 -12.99 15.87 -4.73
CA VAL A 49 -11.95 16.14 -5.73
C VAL A 49 -12.29 15.35 -7.00
N ARG A 50 -12.38 16.05 -8.13
CA ARG A 50 -12.54 15.43 -9.45
C ARG A 50 -11.28 15.63 -10.27
N LEU A 51 -10.87 14.56 -10.93
CA LEU A 51 -9.66 14.51 -11.75
C LEU A 51 -10.07 14.16 -13.19
N ASP A 52 -9.77 15.04 -14.13
CA ASP A 52 -9.96 14.69 -15.54
C ASP A 52 -8.88 13.68 -16.02
N ALA A 53 -9.16 13.04 -17.15
CA ALA A 53 -8.32 11.98 -17.68
C ALA A 53 -6.92 12.46 -18.09
N ASP A 54 -6.79 13.69 -18.60
CA ASP A 54 -5.52 14.25 -19.05
C ASP A 54 -4.62 14.57 -17.87
N LEU A 55 -5.18 15.15 -16.80
CA LEU A 55 -4.46 15.39 -15.56
C LEU A 55 -3.95 14.07 -14.95
N VAL A 56 -4.83 13.06 -14.81
CA VAL A 56 -4.46 11.74 -14.31
C VAL A 56 -3.36 11.14 -15.18
N GLY A 57 -3.53 11.13 -16.50
CA GLY A 57 -2.56 10.59 -17.46
C GLY A 57 -1.19 11.26 -17.35
N SER A 58 -1.15 12.59 -17.25
CA SER A 58 0.10 13.36 -17.10
C SER A 58 0.85 13.06 -15.80
N LEU A 59 0.12 12.90 -14.70
CA LEU A 59 0.70 12.57 -13.40
C LEU A 59 1.20 11.12 -13.37
N LEU A 60 0.43 10.15 -13.86
CA LEU A 60 0.85 8.76 -13.97
C LEU A 60 2.09 8.57 -14.85
N ALA A 61 2.21 9.35 -15.93
CA ALA A 61 3.38 9.31 -16.81
C ALA A 61 4.69 9.73 -16.12
N SER A 62 4.63 10.42 -14.99
CA SER A 62 5.81 10.81 -14.20
C SER A 62 6.29 9.74 -13.23
N VAL A 63 5.51 8.68 -13.01
CA VAL A 63 5.88 7.59 -12.10
C VAL A 63 7.04 6.77 -12.70
N PRO A 64 8.13 6.52 -11.95
CA PRO A 64 9.19 5.64 -12.42
C PRO A 64 8.67 4.19 -12.57
N ARG A 65 8.93 3.59 -13.72
CA ARG A 65 8.52 2.20 -14.02
C ARG A 65 9.27 1.15 -13.21
N SER A 66 10.40 1.53 -12.64
CA SER A 66 11.21 0.71 -11.75
C SER A 66 12.01 1.60 -10.82
N PHE A 67 12.38 1.07 -9.65
CA PHE A 67 13.18 1.78 -8.66
C PHE A 67 13.95 0.80 -7.78
N GLY A 68 15.06 1.27 -7.20
CA GLY A 68 15.77 0.56 -6.14
C GLY A 68 15.21 0.90 -4.76
N LEU A 69 15.33 -0.02 -3.82
CA LEU A 69 15.05 0.19 -2.40
C LEU A 69 16.30 -0.19 -1.60
N GLU A 70 16.93 0.79 -0.97
CA GLU A 70 18.17 0.57 -0.21
C GLU A 70 17.88 -0.13 1.11
N ALA A 71 18.66 -1.13 1.43
CA ALA A 71 18.67 -1.78 2.73
C ALA A 71 19.88 -1.35 3.55
N ARG A 72 19.85 -1.52 4.88
CA ARG A 72 21.00 -1.29 5.75
C ARG A 72 22.21 -2.13 5.34
N ASN A 73 21.99 -3.35 4.89
CA ASN A 73 22.99 -4.19 4.24
C ASN A 73 22.85 -4.04 2.71
N PRO A 74 23.82 -3.46 2.00
CA PRO A 74 23.73 -3.27 0.55
C PRO A 74 23.52 -4.56 -0.24
N ALA A 75 23.93 -5.72 0.29
CA ALA A 75 23.67 -7.03 -0.32
C ALA A 75 22.18 -7.43 -0.28
N ARG A 76 21.36 -6.70 0.46
CA ARG A 76 19.91 -6.88 0.58
C ARG A 76 19.11 -5.78 -0.13
N ASN A 77 19.77 -4.91 -0.88
CA ASN A 77 19.06 -3.93 -1.71
C ASN A 77 18.10 -4.66 -2.65
N LEU A 78 16.94 -4.06 -2.85
CA LEU A 78 15.87 -4.61 -3.68
C LEU A 78 15.69 -3.74 -4.93
N HIS A 79 15.19 -4.36 -5.97
CA HIS A 79 14.73 -3.67 -7.18
C HIS A 79 13.27 -4.05 -7.45
N PHE A 80 12.46 -3.04 -7.77
CA PHE A 80 11.04 -3.20 -8.09
C PHE A 80 10.77 -2.75 -9.51
N GLY A 81 10.00 -3.54 -10.25
CA GLY A 81 9.63 -3.28 -11.64
C GLY A 81 10.19 -4.32 -12.59
N GLY A 82 9.83 -4.22 -13.87
CA GLY A 82 10.25 -5.18 -14.88
C GLY A 82 9.78 -6.60 -14.59
N ALA A 83 10.71 -7.54 -14.55
CA ALA A 83 10.48 -8.97 -14.26
C ALA A 83 10.81 -9.36 -12.81
N ASP A 84 11.24 -8.41 -11.98
CA ASP A 84 11.64 -8.71 -10.61
C ASP A 84 10.44 -9.06 -9.74
N CYS A 85 10.66 -10.01 -8.84
CA CYS A 85 9.66 -10.48 -7.89
C CYS A 85 10.24 -10.41 -6.47
N VAL A 86 9.65 -9.57 -5.63
CA VAL A 86 10.05 -9.39 -4.23
C VAL A 86 8.99 -10.01 -3.33
N PHE A 87 9.42 -10.94 -2.45
CA PHE A 87 8.54 -11.52 -1.44
C PHE A 87 8.70 -10.76 -0.12
N ALA A 88 7.58 -10.25 0.38
CA ALA A 88 7.49 -9.68 1.71
C ALA A 88 6.87 -10.71 2.67
N SER A 89 7.23 -10.62 3.95
CA SER A 89 6.54 -11.39 4.97
C SER A 89 5.10 -10.88 5.17
N VAL A 90 4.24 -11.68 5.80
CA VAL A 90 2.89 -11.22 6.15
C VAL A 90 2.97 -10.10 7.18
N GLY A 91 2.06 -9.13 7.08
CA GLY A 91 1.87 -8.06 8.05
C GLY A 91 0.40 -7.71 8.18
N GLY A 92 0.01 -7.19 9.36
CA GLY A 92 -1.31 -6.64 9.64
C GLY A 92 -2.39 -7.57 10.22
N PRO A 93 -2.17 -8.89 10.49
CA PRO A 93 -3.13 -9.68 11.27
C PRO A 93 -3.40 -9.04 12.64
N ALA A 94 -4.66 -9.14 13.12
CA ALA A 94 -5.03 -8.61 14.42
C ALA A 94 -4.62 -9.54 15.58
N TYR A 95 -4.41 -10.82 15.29
CA TYR A 95 -4.20 -11.86 16.30
C TYR A 95 -3.14 -12.85 15.86
N VAL A 96 -2.55 -13.54 16.81
CA VAL A 96 -1.76 -14.73 16.61
C VAL A 96 -2.59 -15.99 16.87
N MET A 97 -2.20 -17.10 16.27
CA MET A 97 -2.77 -18.41 16.55
C MET A 97 -1.62 -19.41 16.71
N ASP A 98 -1.69 -20.21 17.73
CA ASP A 98 -0.82 -21.37 17.92
C ASP A 98 -1.65 -22.64 18.20
N ASN A 99 -0.99 -23.79 18.12
CA ASN A 99 -1.68 -25.08 18.28
C ASN A 99 -2.18 -25.34 19.72
N ASP A 100 -1.55 -24.72 20.70
CA ASP A 100 -1.85 -24.98 22.13
C ASP A 100 -2.80 -23.91 22.70
N GLY A 101 -2.56 -22.62 22.36
CA GLY A 101 -3.28 -21.49 22.92
C GLY A 101 -4.43 -20.97 22.05
N GLY A 102 -4.57 -21.46 20.81
CA GLY A 102 -5.58 -20.99 19.89
C GLY A 102 -5.38 -19.52 19.51
N ARG A 103 -6.49 -18.82 19.16
CA ARG A 103 -6.47 -17.41 18.75
C ARG A 103 -6.36 -16.49 19.96
N ARG A 104 -5.36 -15.63 19.98
CA ARG A 104 -5.08 -14.68 21.08
C ARG A 104 -4.34 -13.43 20.58
N ASN A 105 -4.16 -12.45 21.46
CA ASN A 105 -3.28 -11.31 21.21
C ASN A 105 -1.82 -11.78 21.16
N GLY A 106 -1.04 -11.17 20.29
CA GLY A 106 0.41 -11.39 20.23
C GLY A 106 1.16 -10.47 21.20
N THR A 107 2.37 -10.87 21.56
CA THR A 107 3.29 -10.13 22.42
C THR A 107 4.48 -9.58 21.65
N PHE A 108 5.15 -8.59 22.23
CA PHE A 108 6.36 -8.02 21.63
C PHE A 108 7.51 -9.03 21.50
N ALA A 109 7.62 -9.95 22.44
CA ALA A 109 8.60 -11.04 22.36
C ALA A 109 8.35 -11.95 21.14
N GLU A 110 7.12 -12.32 20.90
CA GLU A 110 6.74 -13.13 19.73
C GLU A 110 6.94 -12.39 18.41
N MET A 111 6.70 -11.08 18.39
CA MET A 111 7.02 -10.26 17.23
C MET A 111 8.53 -10.28 16.93
N GLN A 112 9.39 -10.16 17.95
CA GLN A 112 10.83 -10.25 17.77
C GLN A 112 11.27 -11.63 17.26
N ASP A 113 10.67 -12.71 17.73
CA ASP A 113 10.97 -14.07 17.24
C ASP A 113 10.52 -14.26 15.80
N TYR A 114 9.38 -13.70 15.42
CA TYR A 114 8.95 -13.65 14.02
C TYR A 114 9.94 -12.89 13.14
N LEU A 115 10.44 -11.73 13.58
CA LEU A 115 11.43 -10.96 12.83
C LEU A 115 12.76 -11.74 12.65
N LYS A 116 13.22 -12.46 13.67
CA LYS A 116 14.39 -13.35 13.57
C LYS A 116 14.15 -14.47 12.55
N LEU A 117 12.93 -15.03 12.51
CA LEU A 117 12.56 -16.02 11.50
C LEU A 117 12.59 -15.41 10.09
N VAL A 118 12.00 -14.22 9.89
CA VAL A 118 12.04 -13.49 8.62
C VAL A 118 13.49 -13.22 8.19
N GLN A 119 14.35 -12.84 9.14
CA GLN A 119 15.78 -12.62 8.87
C GLN A 119 16.48 -13.88 8.37
N SER A 120 16.16 -15.04 8.95
CA SER A 120 16.78 -16.32 8.60
C SER A 120 16.36 -16.89 7.24
N LEU A 121 15.20 -16.51 6.72
CA LEU A 121 14.63 -17.05 5.48
C LEU A 121 15.03 -16.21 4.26
N ASN A 122 15.96 -16.69 3.45
CA ASN A 122 16.42 -15.95 2.26
C ASN A 122 15.33 -15.73 1.21
N VAL A 123 14.30 -16.56 1.15
CA VAL A 123 13.15 -16.41 0.25
C VAL A 123 12.29 -15.18 0.62
N ILE A 124 12.33 -14.72 1.86
CA ILE A 124 11.69 -13.49 2.28
C ILE A 124 12.68 -12.35 2.12
N HIS A 125 12.41 -11.45 1.18
CA HIS A 125 13.33 -10.37 0.81
C HIS A 125 13.19 -9.15 1.71
N GLN A 126 11.99 -8.88 2.24
CA GLN A 126 11.72 -7.76 3.15
C GLN A 126 10.67 -8.12 4.20
N ALA A 127 10.64 -7.38 5.30
CA ALA A 127 9.52 -7.44 6.25
C ALA A 127 8.29 -6.74 5.65
N GLY A 128 7.12 -7.33 5.88
CA GLY A 128 5.82 -6.80 5.43
C GLY A 128 5.16 -5.84 6.43
N GLY A 129 5.94 -5.18 7.28
CA GLY A 129 5.45 -4.39 8.41
C GLY A 129 5.34 -5.22 9.69
N ASN A 130 4.54 -4.74 10.65
CA ASN A 130 4.28 -5.49 11.87
C ASN A 130 3.51 -6.78 11.55
N PRO A 131 3.97 -7.95 11.98
CA PRO A 131 3.25 -9.20 11.76
C PRO A 131 1.89 -9.21 12.47
N PHE A 132 1.77 -8.50 13.57
CA PHE A 132 0.58 -8.21 14.36
C PHE A 132 0.90 -7.06 15.31
N GLU A 133 -0.13 -6.49 15.95
CA GLU A 133 0.07 -5.48 16.99
C GLU A 133 0.43 -6.16 18.32
N PRO A 134 1.61 -5.88 18.90
CA PRO A 134 1.98 -6.38 20.22
C PRO A 134 1.16 -5.67 21.30
N MET A 135 0.18 -6.38 21.87
CA MET A 135 -0.81 -5.80 22.78
C MET A 135 -0.30 -5.63 24.23
N ASP A 136 0.90 -6.09 24.52
CA ASP A 136 1.62 -5.90 25.78
C ASP A 136 2.41 -4.58 25.85
N LEU A 137 2.47 -3.82 24.75
CA LEU A 137 3.06 -2.49 24.71
C LEU A 137 2.00 -1.37 24.75
N PRO A 138 2.35 -0.18 25.26
CA PRO A 138 1.46 0.98 25.25
C PRO A 138 1.05 1.37 23.83
N ALA A 139 -0.25 1.59 23.60
CA ALA A 139 -0.81 1.83 22.27
C ALA A 139 -0.21 3.05 21.56
N ASP A 140 0.13 4.09 22.32
CA ASP A 140 0.58 5.38 21.75
C ASP A 140 2.01 5.33 21.23
N THR A 141 2.86 4.47 21.79
CA THR A 141 4.31 4.44 21.50
C THR A 141 4.79 3.10 20.93
N ARG A 142 3.95 2.06 20.92
CA ARG A 142 4.36 0.71 20.48
C ARG A 142 4.98 0.67 19.09
N TYR A 143 4.53 1.53 18.18
CA TYR A 143 5.08 1.60 16.83
C TYR A 143 6.58 1.92 16.81
N LEU A 144 7.08 2.74 17.75
CA LEU A 144 8.52 3.04 17.90
C LEU A 144 9.31 1.80 18.29
N ASP A 145 8.78 1.02 19.25
CA ASP A 145 9.41 -0.24 19.66
C ASP A 145 9.40 -1.25 18.51
N CYS A 146 8.29 -1.29 17.73
CA CYS A 146 8.18 -2.14 16.54
C CYS A 146 9.19 -1.75 15.45
N PHE A 147 9.36 -0.46 15.16
CA PHE A 147 10.37 0.04 14.20
C PHE A 147 11.77 -0.27 14.70
N HIS A 148 12.05 -0.02 15.99
CA HIS A 148 13.34 -0.34 16.59
C HIS A 148 13.67 -1.84 16.50
N ALA A 149 12.70 -2.72 16.78
CA ALA A 149 12.88 -4.16 16.64
C ALA A 149 13.20 -4.56 15.19
N GLN A 150 12.45 -4.03 14.21
CA GLN A 150 12.73 -4.28 12.79
C GLN A 150 14.14 -3.83 12.41
N ILE A 151 14.56 -2.61 12.78
CA ILE A 151 15.90 -2.09 12.50
C ILE A 151 16.99 -2.94 13.17
N ARG A 152 16.79 -3.38 14.41
CA ARG A 152 17.78 -4.15 15.17
C ARG A 152 17.93 -5.60 14.71
N LEU A 153 16.82 -6.24 14.33
CA LEU A 153 16.76 -7.68 14.07
C LEU A 153 16.86 -8.03 12.58
N LEU A 154 16.70 -7.03 11.67
CA LEU A 154 16.79 -7.26 10.24
C LEU A 154 17.96 -6.49 9.63
N ASP A 155 18.64 -7.09 8.65
CA ASP A 155 19.52 -6.39 7.72
C ASP A 155 18.81 -6.13 6.35
N LYS A 156 17.56 -6.60 6.23
CA LYS A 156 16.65 -6.43 5.10
C LYS A 156 15.88 -5.13 5.20
N ASN A 157 15.18 -4.77 4.13
CA ASN A 157 14.22 -3.67 4.15
C ASN A 157 13.06 -3.98 5.11
N TRP A 158 12.54 -2.93 5.71
CA TRP A 158 11.40 -2.96 6.61
C TRP A 158 10.35 -1.92 6.17
N GLN A 159 9.18 -1.95 6.78
CA GLN A 159 8.08 -1.04 6.43
C GLN A 159 7.71 -0.18 7.64
N THR A 160 7.43 1.10 7.35
CA THR A 160 6.88 2.03 8.35
C THR A 160 5.36 2.01 8.35
N GLU A 161 4.77 2.43 9.44
CA GLU A 161 3.36 2.79 9.50
C GLU A 161 3.15 4.17 8.87
N THR A 162 2.22 4.26 7.92
CA THR A 162 1.84 5.52 7.25
C THR A 162 0.50 6.03 7.77
N LEU A 163 0.29 5.88 9.08
CA LEU A 163 -0.93 6.28 9.77
C LEU A 163 -0.74 7.62 10.47
N GLY A 164 -0.99 8.71 9.75
CA GLY A 164 -0.76 10.07 10.18
C GLY A 164 0.67 10.57 9.94
N ARG A 165 0.83 11.89 9.95
CA ARG A 165 2.11 12.54 9.64
C ARG A 165 3.20 12.17 10.65
N GLN A 166 2.88 12.23 11.96
CA GLN A 166 3.90 12.04 13.01
C GLN A 166 4.54 10.66 12.95
N ARG A 167 3.75 9.58 12.94
CA ARG A 167 4.29 8.20 12.87
C ARG A 167 5.14 7.97 11.62
N THR A 168 4.72 8.57 10.51
CA THR A 168 5.46 8.48 9.25
C THR A 168 6.81 9.18 9.34
N LEU A 169 6.86 10.39 9.93
CA LEU A 169 8.11 11.13 10.14
C LEU A 169 9.04 10.42 11.10
N ASP A 170 8.53 9.85 12.20
CA ASP A 170 9.31 9.05 13.14
C ASP A 170 9.95 7.84 12.43
N GLY A 171 9.19 7.16 11.55
CA GLY A 171 9.71 6.07 10.73
C GLY A 171 10.82 6.52 9.78
N ILE A 172 10.66 7.68 9.13
CA ILE A 172 11.67 8.27 8.25
C ILE A 172 12.94 8.64 9.04
N GLU A 173 12.78 9.27 10.21
CA GLU A 173 13.91 9.62 11.08
C GLU A 173 14.68 8.37 11.55
N MET A 174 13.96 7.34 12.01
CA MET A 174 14.58 6.08 12.44
C MET A 174 15.28 5.36 11.29
N ALA A 175 14.73 5.42 10.07
CA ALA A 175 15.39 4.89 8.88
C ALA A 175 16.67 5.68 8.57
N ALA A 176 16.64 7.00 8.64
CA ALA A 176 17.81 7.85 8.44
C ALA A 176 18.92 7.54 9.44
N ILE A 177 18.58 7.46 10.73
CA ILE A 177 19.54 7.07 11.79
C ILE A 177 20.16 5.69 11.49
N SER A 178 19.35 4.72 11.07
CA SER A 178 19.81 3.36 10.77
C SER A 178 20.78 3.28 9.59
N LEU A 179 20.71 4.26 8.69
CA LEU A 179 21.56 4.39 7.50
C LEU A 179 22.69 5.41 7.71
N GLY A 180 22.84 5.97 8.91
CA GLY A 180 23.88 6.94 9.24
C GLY A 180 23.74 8.28 8.50
N THR A 181 22.51 8.73 8.25
CA THR A 181 22.20 9.97 7.53
C THR A 181 21.10 10.77 8.24
N THR A 182 20.63 11.86 7.62
CA THR A 182 19.48 12.64 8.08
C THR A 182 18.26 12.36 7.21
N PRO A 183 17.03 12.72 7.64
CA PRO A 183 15.84 12.60 6.80
C PRO A 183 15.99 13.28 5.42
N GLU A 184 16.62 14.45 5.37
CA GLU A 184 16.89 15.17 4.11
C GLU A 184 17.88 14.41 3.23
N GLY A 185 18.84 13.70 3.84
CA GLY A 185 19.81 12.86 3.15
C GLY A 185 19.20 11.60 2.52
N LEU A 186 17.97 11.28 2.84
CA LEU A 186 17.19 10.19 2.19
C LEU A 186 16.55 10.64 0.89
N GLN A 187 16.50 11.92 0.57
CA GLN A 187 15.90 12.41 -0.67
C GLN A 187 16.64 11.84 -1.89
N GLY A 188 15.88 11.15 -2.77
CA GLY A 188 16.46 10.45 -3.91
C GLY A 188 17.11 9.09 -3.58
N ARG A 189 17.02 8.64 -2.34
CA ARG A 189 17.49 7.35 -1.84
C ARG A 189 16.33 6.59 -1.17
N PRO A 190 15.43 5.97 -1.95
CA PRO A 190 14.34 5.20 -1.37
C PRO A 190 14.88 4.04 -0.53
N CYS A 191 14.54 4.00 0.74
CA CYS A 191 14.96 2.96 1.68
C CYS A 191 13.81 2.44 2.54
N LEU A 192 12.68 3.16 2.51
CA LEU A 192 11.52 2.88 3.34
C LEU A 192 10.28 2.73 2.46
N LEU A 193 9.47 1.73 2.78
CA LEU A 193 8.19 1.47 2.15
C LEU A 193 7.08 1.63 3.17
N GLY A 194 6.02 2.32 2.78
CA GLY A 194 4.81 2.47 3.57
C GLY A 194 3.57 2.12 2.76
N ILE A 195 2.56 1.55 3.40
CA ILE A 195 1.30 1.19 2.76
C ILE A 195 0.21 2.13 3.25
N ILE A 196 -0.57 2.68 2.33
CA ILE A 196 -1.82 3.35 2.65
C ILE A 196 -3.00 2.58 2.05
N ASN A 197 -4.11 2.60 2.76
CA ASN A 197 -5.38 2.11 2.25
C ASN A 197 -6.31 3.30 2.00
N THR A 198 -7.04 3.26 0.89
CA THR A 198 -8.18 4.15 0.70
C THR A 198 -9.40 3.59 1.44
N ASN A 199 -10.31 4.46 1.83
CA ASN A 199 -11.56 4.07 2.48
C ASN A 199 -12.63 3.90 1.40
N SER A 200 -12.72 2.71 0.83
CA SER A 200 -13.74 2.43 -0.18
C SER A 200 -15.16 2.53 0.42
N PRO A 201 -16.11 3.21 -0.25
CA PRO A 201 -16.02 3.70 -1.63
C PRO A 201 -15.46 5.13 -1.74
N LEU A 202 -14.48 5.32 -2.62
CA LEU A 202 -14.02 6.60 -3.15
C LEU A 202 -13.67 7.66 -2.08
N GLN A 203 -12.96 7.25 -1.02
CA GLN A 203 -12.57 8.17 0.04
C GLN A 203 -11.09 7.99 0.42
N LEU A 204 -10.44 9.10 0.76
CA LEU A 204 -9.11 9.16 1.37
C LEU A 204 -9.21 9.97 2.66
N ASP A 205 -8.99 9.30 3.80
CA ASP A 205 -9.06 9.93 5.11
C ASP A 205 -7.82 10.76 5.45
N ILE A 206 -7.90 11.48 6.55
CA ILE A 206 -6.83 12.39 6.98
C ILE A 206 -5.53 11.62 7.27
N PRO A 207 -5.51 10.59 8.13
CA PRO A 207 -4.23 9.97 8.50
C PRO A 207 -3.55 9.26 7.34
N MET A 208 -4.30 8.66 6.40
CA MET A 208 -3.70 8.02 5.22
C MET A 208 -3.15 9.06 4.24
N ALA A 209 -3.85 10.19 4.04
CA ALA A 209 -3.38 11.28 3.21
C ALA A 209 -2.12 11.95 3.80
N GLU A 210 -2.10 12.21 5.10
CA GLU A 210 -0.93 12.76 5.81
C GLU A 210 0.30 11.87 5.68
N GLY A 211 0.13 10.56 5.87
CA GLY A 211 1.20 9.58 5.72
C GLY A 211 1.73 9.51 4.29
N LEU A 212 0.84 9.50 3.29
CA LEU A 212 1.20 9.54 1.87
C LEU A 212 2.02 10.79 1.54
N ILE A 213 1.55 11.97 1.98
CA ILE A 213 2.23 13.25 1.72
C ILE A 213 3.62 13.23 2.35
N ALA A 214 3.74 12.84 3.62
CA ALA A 214 5.02 12.78 4.31
C ALA A 214 6.04 11.84 3.62
N MET A 215 5.63 10.65 3.22
CA MET A 215 6.48 9.72 2.48
C MET A 215 6.95 10.32 1.15
N ALA A 216 6.04 10.91 0.38
CA ALA A 216 6.34 11.51 -0.90
C ALA A 216 7.28 12.72 -0.78
N GLU A 217 7.11 13.59 0.23
CA GLU A 217 7.99 14.73 0.53
C GLU A 217 9.45 14.28 0.70
N TYR A 218 9.67 13.16 1.37
CA TYR A 218 11.01 12.61 1.60
C TYR A 218 11.47 11.62 0.52
N GLY A 219 10.70 11.47 -0.57
CA GLY A 219 11.09 10.60 -1.69
C GLY A 219 11.04 9.11 -1.38
N GLN A 220 10.26 8.72 -0.37
CA GLN A 220 10.10 7.33 0.04
C GLN A 220 8.93 6.65 -0.68
N VAL A 221 8.91 5.32 -0.68
CA VAL A 221 7.97 4.54 -1.48
C VAL A 221 6.62 4.41 -0.77
N VAL A 222 5.54 4.79 -1.44
CA VAL A 222 4.17 4.54 -0.97
C VAL A 222 3.53 3.45 -1.82
N VAL A 223 2.89 2.47 -1.18
CA VAL A 223 2.00 1.51 -1.85
C VAL A 223 0.57 1.98 -1.66
N ILE A 224 -0.09 2.36 -2.73
CA ILE A 224 -1.50 2.76 -2.71
C ILE A 224 -2.35 1.51 -2.84
N THR A 225 -2.97 1.09 -1.75
CA THR A 225 -3.69 -0.19 -1.67
C THR A 225 -5.16 0.02 -1.30
N PRO A 226 -6.05 0.23 -2.26
CA PRO A 226 -7.49 0.22 -2.00
C PRO A 226 -7.91 -1.14 -1.42
N PHE A 227 -8.70 -1.10 -0.35
CA PHE A 227 -9.33 -2.27 0.24
C PHE A 227 -10.79 -2.31 -0.19
N THR A 228 -11.09 -3.13 -1.21
CA THR A 228 -12.40 -3.11 -1.88
C THR A 228 -13.10 -4.46 -1.70
N LEU A 229 -14.22 -4.45 -0.97
CA LEU A 229 -15.05 -5.65 -0.77
C LEU A 229 -16.24 -5.61 -1.71
N ALA A 230 -16.22 -6.47 -2.73
CA ALA A 230 -17.31 -6.61 -3.70
C ALA A 230 -18.60 -7.03 -2.99
N GLY A 231 -19.66 -6.25 -3.18
CA GLY A 231 -20.96 -6.44 -2.55
C GLY A 231 -21.16 -5.74 -1.20
N ALA A 232 -20.11 -5.19 -0.58
CA ALA A 232 -20.22 -4.43 0.67
C ALA A 232 -19.69 -3.00 0.54
N MET A 233 -18.49 -2.82 0.01
CA MET A 233 -17.80 -1.52 -0.10
C MET A 233 -17.68 -1.07 -1.57
N SER A 234 -18.07 -1.93 -2.50
CA SER A 234 -17.99 -1.70 -3.94
C SER A 234 -19.13 -2.45 -4.65
N PRO A 235 -19.33 -2.22 -5.97
CA PRO A 235 -20.26 -3.01 -6.74
C PRO A 235 -20.03 -4.51 -6.57
N VAL A 236 -21.12 -5.31 -6.64
CA VAL A 236 -21.06 -6.76 -6.44
C VAL A 236 -20.28 -7.50 -7.53
N THR A 237 -20.20 -6.94 -8.73
CA THR A 237 -19.45 -7.55 -9.83
C THR A 237 -17.95 -7.26 -9.66
N LEU A 238 -17.12 -8.26 -9.95
CA LEU A 238 -15.66 -8.12 -9.91
C LEU A 238 -15.17 -6.96 -10.79
N ALA A 239 -15.73 -6.80 -11.99
CA ALA A 239 -15.39 -5.70 -12.88
C ALA A 239 -15.70 -4.33 -12.26
N GLY A 240 -16.87 -4.17 -11.64
CA GLY A 240 -17.24 -2.93 -10.94
C GLY A 240 -16.34 -2.65 -9.73
N ALA A 241 -15.99 -3.67 -8.95
CA ALA A 241 -15.07 -3.55 -7.84
C ALA A 241 -13.65 -3.13 -8.32
N LEU A 242 -13.18 -3.70 -9.43
CA LEU A 242 -11.90 -3.33 -10.04
C LEU A 242 -11.89 -1.91 -10.62
N VAL A 243 -13.03 -1.43 -11.16
CA VAL A 243 -13.17 -0.02 -11.60
C VAL A 243 -12.95 0.92 -10.42
N MET A 244 -13.61 0.64 -9.30
CA MET A 244 -13.48 1.46 -8.08
C MET A 244 -12.05 1.40 -7.52
N GLN A 245 -11.50 0.19 -7.32
CA GLN A 245 -10.12 0.00 -6.88
C GLN A 245 -9.14 0.79 -7.75
N HIS A 246 -9.32 0.72 -9.07
CA HIS A 246 -8.42 1.38 -10.02
C HIS A 246 -8.54 2.90 -9.96
N ALA A 247 -9.74 3.44 -9.81
CA ALA A 247 -9.96 4.87 -9.62
C ALA A 247 -9.27 5.38 -8.35
N GLU A 248 -9.50 4.73 -7.22
CA GLU A 248 -8.89 5.08 -5.93
C GLU A 248 -7.36 4.99 -5.98
N ALA A 249 -6.81 3.91 -6.58
CA ALA A 249 -5.37 3.75 -6.73
C ALA A 249 -4.77 4.87 -7.60
N MET A 250 -5.37 5.18 -8.74
CA MET A 250 -4.89 6.27 -9.61
C MET A 250 -4.92 7.63 -8.91
N ALA A 251 -5.95 7.93 -8.13
CA ALA A 251 -6.04 9.18 -7.37
C ALA A 251 -4.93 9.28 -6.30
N GLY A 252 -4.68 8.21 -5.55
CA GLY A 252 -3.59 8.17 -4.57
C GLY A 252 -2.21 8.29 -5.23
N ILE A 253 -1.98 7.59 -6.34
CA ILE A 253 -0.74 7.71 -7.13
C ILE A 253 -0.58 9.13 -7.66
N ALA A 254 -1.64 9.74 -8.19
CA ALA A 254 -1.62 11.13 -8.66
C ALA A 254 -1.21 12.09 -7.53
N LEU A 255 -1.74 11.93 -6.33
CA LEU A 255 -1.37 12.76 -5.18
C LEU A 255 0.13 12.66 -4.87
N THR A 256 0.74 11.46 -4.91
CA THR A 256 2.19 11.33 -4.70
C THR A 256 2.99 12.13 -5.71
N GLN A 257 2.56 12.12 -6.99
CA GLN A 257 3.24 12.85 -8.07
C GLN A 257 3.01 14.37 -8.02
N ILE A 258 1.90 14.81 -7.45
CA ILE A 258 1.65 16.24 -7.17
C ILE A 258 2.57 16.72 -6.04
N VAL A 259 2.72 15.94 -4.96
CA VAL A 259 3.62 16.26 -3.85
C VAL A 259 5.07 16.30 -4.34
N ARG A 260 5.50 15.28 -5.07
CA ARG A 260 6.86 15.18 -5.61
C ARG A 260 6.88 14.39 -6.92
N LYS A 261 7.04 15.10 -8.02
CA LYS A 261 7.14 14.50 -9.35
C LYS A 261 8.31 13.51 -9.43
N GLY A 262 8.03 12.31 -9.92
CA GLY A 262 9.02 11.24 -10.08
C GLY A 262 9.31 10.45 -8.81
N VAL A 263 8.58 10.68 -7.71
CA VAL A 263 8.71 9.84 -6.52
C VAL A 263 8.25 8.40 -6.83
N PRO A 264 8.98 7.37 -6.35
CA PRO A 264 8.56 5.99 -6.55
C PRO A 264 7.26 5.70 -5.79
N VAL A 265 6.35 5.02 -6.45
CA VAL A 265 5.06 4.60 -5.90
C VAL A 265 4.70 3.24 -6.48
N MET A 266 3.95 2.45 -5.74
CA MET A 266 3.46 1.16 -6.20
C MET A 266 1.93 1.14 -6.23
N TYR A 267 1.40 0.50 -7.26
CA TYR A 267 -0.01 0.14 -7.33
C TYR A 267 -0.25 -1.09 -6.44
N GLY A 268 -1.01 -0.94 -5.38
CA GLY A 268 -1.49 -2.04 -4.56
C GLY A 268 -2.92 -2.43 -4.93
N GLY A 269 -3.30 -3.66 -4.70
CA GLY A 269 -4.66 -4.13 -4.90
C GLY A 269 -5.04 -5.16 -3.84
N PHE A 270 -6.17 -4.92 -3.19
CA PHE A 270 -6.72 -5.81 -2.17
C PHE A 270 -8.24 -5.90 -2.32
N THR A 271 -8.66 -6.47 -3.46
CA THR A 271 -10.08 -6.68 -3.78
C THR A 271 -10.48 -8.13 -3.50
N SER A 272 -11.53 -8.30 -2.72
CA SER A 272 -12.14 -9.59 -2.40
C SER A 272 -13.67 -9.48 -2.48
N ASN A 273 -14.34 -10.61 -2.45
CA ASN A 273 -15.78 -10.67 -2.21
C ASN A 273 -16.08 -10.81 -0.71
N VAL A 274 -17.33 -10.58 -0.36
CA VAL A 274 -17.85 -10.77 1.00
C VAL A 274 -18.56 -12.11 1.09
N ASP A 275 -18.31 -12.85 2.16
CA ASP A 275 -19.16 -13.97 2.53
C ASP A 275 -20.51 -13.42 3.01
N MET A 276 -21.56 -13.66 2.24
CA MET A 276 -22.90 -13.14 2.49
C MET A 276 -23.56 -13.69 3.76
N ARG A 277 -23.00 -14.74 4.38
CA ARG A 277 -23.52 -15.32 5.63
C ARG A 277 -22.93 -14.65 6.86
N SER A 278 -21.62 -14.42 6.85
CA SER A 278 -20.90 -13.86 7.99
C SER A 278 -20.62 -12.36 7.86
N GLY A 279 -20.71 -11.78 6.65
CA GLY A 279 -20.29 -10.41 6.35
C GLY A 279 -18.76 -10.23 6.33
N ALA A 280 -17.99 -11.30 6.53
CA ALA A 280 -16.54 -11.26 6.54
C ALA A 280 -15.95 -11.26 5.13
N PRO A 281 -14.74 -10.70 4.92
CA PRO A 281 -14.03 -10.84 3.68
C PRO A 281 -13.73 -12.31 3.36
N ALA A 282 -14.06 -12.74 2.14
CA ALA A 282 -13.85 -14.10 1.67
C ALA A 282 -12.46 -14.24 1.00
N PHE A 283 -11.41 -14.16 1.78
CA PHE A 283 -10.03 -14.31 1.29
C PHE A 283 -9.75 -15.73 0.82
N GLY A 284 -8.87 -15.86 -0.18
CA GLY A 284 -8.46 -17.16 -0.74
C GLY A 284 -9.44 -17.76 -1.75
N THR A 285 -10.54 -17.08 -2.08
CA THR A 285 -11.48 -17.51 -3.11
C THR A 285 -10.91 -17.34 -4.53
N PRO A 286 -11.46 -18.05 -5.54
CA PRO A 286 -11.08 -17.83 -6.94
C PRO A 286 -11.25 -16.37 -7.39
N GLU A 287 -12.29 -15.68 -6.92
CA GLU A 287 -12.56 -14.27 -7.19
C GLU A 287 -11.44 -13.37 -6.67
N TYR A 288 -10.98 -13.63 -5.45
CA TYR A 288 -9.84 -12.91 -4.85
C TYR A 288 -8.56 -13.07 -5.68
N THR A 289 -8.23 -14.30 -6.06
CA THR A 289 -7.06 -14.59 -6.91
C THR A 289 -7.17 -13.92 -8.27
N LYS A 290 -8.36 -13.99 -8.88
CA LYS A 290 -8.62 -13.34 -10.18
C LYS A 290 -8.53 -11.82 -10.09
N ALA A 291 -9.03 -11.23 -9.01
CA ALA A 291 -8.91 -9.79 -8.76
C ALA A 291 -7.43 -9.36 -8.64
N ALA A 292 -6.62 -10.11 -7.91
CA ALA A 292 -5.19 -9.83 -7.78
C ALA A 292 -4.45 -9.88 -9.13
N GLN A 293 -4.74 -10.90 -9.95
CA GLN A 293 -4.16 -11.03 -11.30
C GLN A 293 -4.61 -9.89 -12.24
N ALA A 294 -5.90 -9.54 -12.23
CA ALA A 294 -6.43 -8.43 -13.01
C ALA A 294 -5.87 -7.08 -12.55
N SER A 295 -5.68 -6.87 -11.24
CA SER A 295 -5.00 -5.68 -10.71
C SER A 295 -3.58 -5.54 -11.21
N GLY A 296 -2.85 -6.66 -11.34
CA GLY A 296 -1.53 -6.67 -11.97
C GLY A 296 -1.56 -6.28 -13.45
N GLN A 297 -2.62 -6.63 -14.20
CA GLN A 297 -2.79 -6.16 -15.59
C GLN A 297 -3.08 -4.65 -15.63
N LEU A 298 -3.90 -4.12 -14.73
CA LEU A 298 -4.17 -2.68 -14.62
C LEU A 298 -2.92 -1.87 -14.25
N ALA A 299 -2.11 -2.38 -13.31
CA ALA A 299 -0.84 -1.75 -12.95
C ALA A 299 0.15 -1.70 -14.14
N ARG A 300 0.24 -2.80 -14.91
CA ARG A 300 1.06 -2.83 -16.13
C ARG A 300 0.56 -1.88 -17.21
N LEU A 301 -0.76 -1.73 -17.37
CA LEU A 301 -1.35 -0.79 -18.32
C LEU A 301 -0.86 0.64 -18.06
N ILE A 302 -0.84 1.06 -16.80
CA ILE A 302 -0.41 2.41 -16.40
C ILE A 302 1.10 2.51 -16.12
N GLY A 303 1.84 1.40 -16.26
CA GLY A 303 3.31 1.38 -16.13
C GLY A 303 3.84 1.56 -14.72
N VAL A 304 3.06 1.22 -13.69
CA VAL A 304 3.43 1.36 -12.28
C VAL A 304 3.77 -0.02 -11.68
N PRO A 305 4.84 -0.16 -10.88
CA PRO A 305 5.15 -1.40 -10.19
C PRO A 305 3.97 -1.87 -9.32
N PHE A 306 3.73 -3.17 -9.30
CA PHE A 306 2.56 -3.76 -8.67
C PHE A 306 2.93 -4.49 -7.37
N ARG A 307 2.15 -4.26 -6.32
CA ARG A 307 2.15 -5.05 -5.09
C ARG A 307 0.85 -5.84 -5.01
N SER A 308 0.94 -7.15 -5.15
CA SER A 308 -0.19 -8.05 -4.89
C SER A 308 -0.42 -8.21 -3.39
N SER A 309 -1.64 -8.49 -3.00
CA SER A 309 -1.90 -9.00 -1.67
C SER A 309 -1.43 -10.45 -1.53
N ASN A 310 -1.32 -10.91 -0.29
CA ASN A 310 -0.94 -12.28 0.03
C ASN A 310 -2.01 -13.28 -0.42
N VAL A 311 -1.57 -14.52 -0.62
CA VAL A 311 -2.49 -15.64 -0.76
C VAL A 311 -2.90 -16.08 0.64
N ASN A 312 -4.18 -16.01 0.94
CA ASN A 312 -4.75 -16.50 2.18
C ASN A 312 -5.35 -17.89 1.93
N ALA A 313 -5.00 -18.85 2.75
CA ALA A 313 -5.66 -20.15 2.78
C ALA A 313 -6.98 -20.08 3.59
N ALA A 314 -7.87 -21.04 3.39
CA ALA A 314 -9.03 -21.21 4.26
C ALA A 314 -8.58 -21.48 5.71
N ASN A 315 -9.36 -20.98 6.68
CA ASN A 315 -9.01 -21.03 8.12
C ASN A 315 -9.21 -22.41 8.76
N GLU A 316 -9.09 -23.48 8.02
CA GLU A 316 -9.17 -24.81 8.60
C GLU A 316 -7.78 -25.46 8.61
N VAL A 317 -7.37 -25.82 9.79
CA VAL A 317 -6.17 -26.61 10.06
C VAL A 317 -6.58 -28.08 10.06
#